data_a681a070cf0e3bb71f2197b1047b251d
#
_entry.id   a681a070cf0e3bb71f2197b1047b251d
#
_cell.length_a   1.000
_cell.length_b   1.000
_cell.length_c   1.000
_cell.angle_alpha   90.00
_cell.angle_beta   90.00
_cell.angle_gamma   90.00
#
_symmetry.space_group_name_H-M   'P 1'
#
loop_
_entity.id
_entity.type
_entity.pdbx_description
1 polymer ?
#
loop_
_entity_poly.entity_id
_entity_poly.type
_entity_poly.pdbx_seq_one_letter_code
_entity_poly.pdbx_strand_id
1 'polypeptide(L)'
;HDSGVSRTWEMCDPPKSNVTSSTLTRLLGPLADCDRKRVTVIFHILPPDRTAFMAEQNRQRAANQVSQERRASICAMSQVNKANRQAIETNRGAVIVFFGLLVTATVRAGEGEAIRLDAATHAVEGAAGSARIDLRPCYGAQDSAFAASLPLGLNLRNYTPPSVFNQLS
;
A
#
# COMPACT_ATOMS: atom_id res chain seq x y z
N HIS A 1 -25.25 3.72 -1.79
CA HIS A 1 -24.76 4.57 -0.70
C HIS A 1 -25.56 5.86 -0.64
N ASP A 2 -26.81 5.75 -0.18
CA ASP A 2 -27.82 6.81 -0.36
C ASP A 2 -27.61 8.02 0.57
N SER A 3 -26.68 7.95 1.53
CA SER A 3 -26.50 8.98 2.55
C SER A 3 -25.08 9.58 2.61
N GLY A 4 -24.19 9.25 1.67
CA GLY A 4 -22.84 9.77 1.67
C GLY A 4 -22.07 9.57 0.37
N VAL A 5 -21.13 10.47 0.12
CA VAL A 5 -20.20 10.39 -1.00
C VAL A 5 -18.83 10.01 -0.43
N SER A 6 -18.17 9.05 -1.06
CA SER A 6 -16.89 8.51 -0.60
C SER A 6 -15.83 8.63 -1.68
N ARG A 7 -14.58 8.85 -1.25
CA ARG A 7 -13.40 8.75 -2.09
C ARG A 7 -12.43 7.79 -1.43
N THR A 8 -11.85 6.89 -2.24
CA THR A 8 -10.87 5.89 -1.77
C THR A 8 -9.54 6.11 -2.46
N TRP A 9 -8.48 6.01 -1.68
CA TRP A 9 -7.08 6.06 -2.12
C TRP A 9 -6.40 4.74 -1.86
N GLU A 10 -5.46 4.40 -2.70
CA GLU A 10 -4.51 3.31 -2.51
C GLU A 10 -3.11 3.83 -2.22
N MET A 11 -2.35 3.09 -1.46
CA MET A 11 -0.93 3.36 -1.25
C MET A 11 -0.14 2.91 -2.47
N CYS A 12 0.58 3.83 -3.11
CA CYS A 12 1.47 3.54 -4.24
C CYS A 12 2.83 3.04 -3.77
N ASP A 13 3.44 3.78 -2.84
CA ASP A 13 4.74 3.46 -2.28
C ASP A 13 4.66 3.31 -0.76
N PRO A 14 5.25 2.24 -0.19
CA PRO A 14 5.40 2.13 1.26
C PRO A 14 6.37 3.19 1.77
N PRO A 15 6.26 3.60 3.04
CA PRO A 15 7.16 4.60 3.60
C PRO A 15 8.62 4.12 3.53
N LYS A 16 9.49 4.96 2.96
CA LYS A 16 10.92 4.64 2.70
C LYS A 16 11.82 4.81 3.93
N SER A 17 11.27 5.27 5.05
CA SER A 17 11.98 5.50 6.31
C SER A 17 11.53 4.55 7.40
N ASN A 18 12.25 4.54 8.53
CA ASN A 18 11.81 3.81 9.72
C ASN A 18 10.43 4.32 10.14
N VAL A 19 9.45 3.44 10.12
CA VAL A 19 8.07 3.72 10.55
C VAL A 19 7.97 3.42 12.04
N THR A 20 7.67 4.44 12.81
CA THR A 20 7.33 4.31 14.23
C THR A 20 5.82 4.39 14.42
N SER A 21 5.30 3.97 15.56
CA SER A 21 3.87 4.08 15.87
C SER A 21 3.34 5.50 15.73
N SER A 22 4.17 6.50 16.03
CA SER A 22 3.83 7.92 15.90
C SER A 22 3.68 8.39 14.47
N THR A 23 4.36 7.75 13.50
CA THR A 23 4.32 8.12 12.07
C THR A 23 2.90 8.02 11.51
N LEU A 24 2.15 6.99 11.89
CA LEU A 24 0.80 6.74 11.40
C LEU A 24 -0.29 7.43 12.23
N THR A 25 0.03 8.06 13.34
CA THR A 25 -0.95 8.62 14.28
C THR A 25 -1.91 9.59 13.60
N ARG A 26 -1.41 10.49 12.74
CA ARG A 26 -2.26 11.45 12.02
C ARG A 26 -3.14 10.77 10.98
N LEU A 27 -2.61 9.77 10.28
CA LEU A 27 -3.39 9.04 9.28
C LEU A 27 -4.47 8.16 9.93
N LEU A 28 -4.18 7.55 11.08
CA LEU A 28 -5.12 6.71 11.82
C LEU A 28 -6.09 7.52 12.69
N GLY A 29 -5.68 8.69 13.16
CA GLY A 29 -6.50 9.58 13.99
C GLY A 29 -7.71 10.15 13.25
N PRO A 30 -8.68 10.72 13.95
CA PRO A 30 -9.84 11.38 13.34
C PRO A 30 -9.40 12.59 12.50
N LEU A 31 -10.13 12.87 11.43
CA LEU A 31 -10.01 14.08 10.63
C LEU A 31 -11.32 14.87 10.75
N ALA A 32 -11.20 16.17 11.01
CA ALA A 32 -12.37 17.03 11.22
C ALA A 32 -13.20 17.25 9.93
N ASP A 33 -12.54 17.14 8.76
CA ASP A 33 -13.11 17.46 7.46
C ASP A 33 -13.89 16.30 6.82
N CYS A 34 -14.01 15.15 7.49
CA CYS A 34 -14.79 14.02 6.99
C CYS A 34 -15.68 13.42 8.09
N ASP A 35 -16.90 13.03 7.73
CA ASP A 35 -17.85 12.40 8.65
C ASP A 35 -17.41 10.99 9.05
N ARG A 36 -16.75 10.29 8.13
CA ARG A 36 -16.21 8.95 8.38
C ARG A 36 -14.93 8.76 7.59
N LYS A 37 -13.92 8.26 8.28
CA LYS A 37 -12.67 7.77 7.68
C LYS A 37 -12.47 6.31 8.00
N ARG A 38 -11.98 5.56 7.02
CA ARG A 38 -11.57 4.17 7.19
C ARG A 38 -10.17 3.99 6.63
N VAL A 39 -9.33 3.31 7.38
CA VAL A 39 -7.99 2.89 6.96
C VAL A 39 -7.97 1.37 7.01
N THR A 40 -7.74 0.75 5.86
CA THR A 40 -7.74 -0.71 5.72
C THR A 40 -6.36 -1.16 5.26
N VAL A 41 -5.77 -2.09 5.99
CA VAL A 41 -4.50 -2.73 5.62
C VAL A 41 -4.82 -4.14 5.14
N ILE A 42 -4.37 -4.45 3.93
CA ILE A 42 -4.57 -5.75 3.30
C ILE A 42 -3.21 -6.45 3.28
N PHE A 43 -3.11 -7.61 3.91
CA PHE A 43 -1.91 -8.44 3.91
C PHE A 43 -2.05 -9.59 2.92
N HIS A 44 -1.03 -9.78 2.10
CA HIS A 44 -0.89 -10.95 1.23
C HIS A 44 0.35 -11.73 1.63
N ILE A 45 0.12 -12.88 2.24
CA ILE A 45 1.18 -13.78 2.73
C ILE A 45 1.53 -14.74 1.59
N LEU A 46 2.80 -14.77 1.18
CA LEU A 46 3.25 -15.76 0.22
C LEU A 46 3.41 -17.14 0.86
N PRO A 47 3.03 -18.23 0.14
CA PRO A 47 3.38 -19.57 0.55
C PRO A 47 4.89 -19.75 0.71
N PRO A 48 5.35 -20.63 1.63
CA PRO A 48 6.78 -20.79 1.94
C PRO A 48 7.65 -21.17 0.73
N ASP A 49 7.14 -22.02 -0.16
CA ASP A 49 7.79 -22.42 -1.42
C ASP A 49 8.06 -21.23 -2.34
N ARG A 50 7.06 -20.37 -2.54
CA ARG A 50 7.19 -19.14 -3.32
C ARG A 50 8.04 -18.09 -2.63
N THR A 51 7.99 -18.04 -1.30
CA THR A 51 8.84 -17.13 -0.51
C THR A 51 10.32 -17.43 -0.73
N ALA A 52 10.73 -18.72 -0.64
CA ALA A 52 12.10 -19.14 -0.87
C ALA A 52 12.58 -18.82 -2.30
N PHE A 53 11.74 -19.11 -3.30
CA PHE A 53 12.05 -18.80 -4.70
C PHE A 53 12.24 -17.29 -4.93
N MET A 54 11.33 -16.45 -4.41
CA MET A 54 11.42 -15.00 -4.56
C MET A 54 12.62 -14.40 -3.81
N ALA A 55 12.93 -14.89 -2.61
CA ALA A 55 14.10 -14.44 -1.87
C ALA A 55 15.39 -14.70 -2.63
N GLU A 56 15.54 -15.89 -3.24
CA GLU A 56 16.70 -16.23 -4.07
C GLU A 56 16.74 -15.39 -5.36
N GLN A 57 15.61 -15.20 -6.03
CA GLN A 57 15.54 -14.35 -7.22
C GLN A 57 15.92 -12.90 -6.90
N ASN A 58 15.47 -12.34 -5.77
CA ASN A 58 15.83 -10.99 -5.33
C ASN A 58 17.34 -10.90 -5.03
N ARG A 59 17.91 -11.92 -4.41
CA ARG A 59 19.34 -12.00 -4.15
C ARG A 59 20.16 -11.98 -5.45
N GLN A 60 19.76 -12.79 -6.44
CA GLN A 60 20.43 -12.85 -7.74
C GLN A 60 20.30 -11.54 -8.51
N ARG A 61 19.13 -10.91 -8.52
CA ARG A 61 18.93 -9.60 -9.16
C ARG A 61 19.82 -8.52 -8.53
N ALA A 62 19.86 -8.46 -7.20
CA ALA A 62 20.70 -7.49 -6.50
C ALA A 62 22.20 -7.72 -6.77
N ALA A 63 22.66 -8.98 -6.82
CA ALA A 63 24.03 -9.31 -7.17
C ALA A 63 24.39 -8.93 -8.61
N ASN A 64 23.49 -9.21 -9.56
CA ASN A 64 23.68 -8.86 -10.97
C ASN A 64 23.73 -7.34 -11.17
N GLN A 65 22.90 -6.58 -10.46
CA GLN A 65 22.89 -5.12 -10.54
C GLN A 65 24.23 -4.53 -10.09
N VAL A 66 24.81 -5.03 -9.00
CA VAL A 66 26.14 -4.60 -8.53
C VAL A 66 27.24 -4.96 -9.52
N SER A 67 27.16 -6.15 -10.15
CA SER A 67 28.17 -6.58 -11.13
C SER A 67 28.13 -5.79 -12.44
N GLN A 68 26.99 -5.20 -12.81
CA GLN A 68 26.83 -4.39 -14.00
C GLN A 68 27.24 -2.91 -13.78
N GLU A 69 27.25 -2.45 -12.55
CA GLU A 69 27.70 -1.09 -12.23
C GLU A 69 29.24 -1.05 -12.19
N ARG A 70 29.87 -0.21 -13.05
CA ARG A 70 31.34 0.02 -13.07
C ARG A 70 31.90 0.52 -11.72
N ARG A 71 31.08 1.15 -10.90
CA ARG A 71 31.31 1.50 -9.48
C ARG A 71 30.06 1.13 -8.70
N ALA A 72 30.18 0.15 -7.82
CA ALA A 72 29.08 -0.20 -6.92
C ALA A 72 28.69 1.03 -6.09
N SER A 73 27.48 1.52 -6.29
CA SER A 73 26.96 2.63 -5.50
C SER A 73 26.63 2.16 -4.08
N ILE A 74 26.65 3.06 -3.10
CA ILE A 74 26.24 2.78 -1.72
C ILE A 74 24.81 2.20 -1.69
N CYS A 75 23.95 2.67 -2.60
CA CYS A 75 22.60 2.14 -2.74
C CYS A 75 22.58 0.69 -3.20
N ALA A 76 23.39 0.31 -4.20
CA ALA A 76 23.46 -1.05 -4.71
C ALA A 76 24.00 -2.02 -3.65
N MET A 77 25.03 -1.63 -2.89
CA MET A 77 25.54 -2.42 -1.76
C MET A 77 24.49 -2.58 -0.65
N SER A 78 23.71 -1.52 -0.37
CA SER A 78 22.62 -1.60 0.61
C SER A 78 21.52 -2.57 0.16
N GLN A 79 21.19 -2.62 -1.13
CA GLN A 79 20.20 -3.57 -1.69
C GLN A 79 20.69 -5.02 -1.57
N VAL A 80 21.97 -5.30 -1.87
CA VAL A 80 22.56 -6.64 -1.67
C VAL A 80 22.48 -7.07 -0.21
N ASN A 81 22.82 -6.19 0.72
CA ASN A 81 22.74 -6.50 2.15
C ASN A 81 21.31 -6.78 2.60
N LYS A 82 20.33 -6.03 2.11
CA LYS A 82 18.89 -6.30 2.38
C LYS A 82 18.45 -7.64 1.80
N ALA A 83 18.82 -7.94 0.56
CA ALA A 83 18.47 -9.20 -0.08
C ALA A 83 19.11 -10.41 0.61
N ASN A 84 20.37 -10.30 1.05
CA ASN A 84 21.03 -11.34 1.82
C ASN A 84 20.36 -11.58 3.19
N ARG A 85 19.99 -10.51 3.91
CA ARG A 85 19.23 -10.63 5.16
C ARG A 85 17.91 -11.33 4.94
N GLN A 86 17.15 -10.93 3.91
CA GLN A 86 15.88 -11.56 3.56
C GLN A 86 16.05 -13.06 3.29
N ALA A 87 17.08 -13.46 2.54
CA ALA A 87 17.36 -14.87 2.27
C ALA A 87 17.68 -15.66 3.55
N ILE A 88 18.47 -15.08 4.46
CA ILE A 88 18.80 -15.70 5.75
C ILE A 88 17.54 -15.87 6.62
N GLU A 89 16.69 -14.85 6.69
CA GLU A 89 15.46 -14.90 7.47
C GLU A 89 14.48 -15.93 6.88
N THR A 90 14.37 -15.98 5.54
CA THR A 90 13.54 -16.98 4.84
C THR A 90 14.02 -18.40 5.14
N ASN A 91 15.33 -18.65 5.15
CA ASN A 91 15.89 -19.96 5.52
C ASN A 91 15.61 -20.34 6.98
N ARG A 92 15.31 -19.37 7.83
CA ARG A 92 14.88 -19.57 9.23
C ARG A 92 13.38 -19.74 9.38
N GLY A 93 12.64 -19.82 8.27
CA GLY A 93 11.18 -20.01 8.25
C GLY A 93 10.35 -18.72 8.19
N ALA A 94 10.98 -17.56 8.01
CA ALA A 94 10.23 -16.33 7.76
C ALA A 94 9.54 -16.36 6.38
N VAL A 95 8.35 -15.80 6.30
CA VAL A 95 7.59 -15.68 5.05
C VAL A 95 7.59 -14.24 4.55
N ILE A 96 7.51 -14.07 3.23
CA ILE A 96 7.35 -12.74 2.63
C ILE A 96 5.87 -12.35 2.72
N VAL A 97 5.64 -11.17 3.28
CA VAL A 97 4.31 -10.58 3.39
C VAL A 97 4.29 -9.28 2.59
N PHE A 98 3.43 -9.22 1.59
CA PHE A 98 3.08 -7.96 0.93
C PHE A 98 1.94 -7.31 1.68
N PHE A 99 1.93 -6.00 1.76
CA PHE A 99 0.81 -5.27 2.33
C PHE A 99 0.42 -4.09 1.43
N GLY A 100 -0.87 -3.84 1.38
CA GLY A 100 -1.47 -2.68 0.75
C GLY A 100 -2.24 -1.88 1.78
N LEU A 101 -2.38 -0.58 1.55
CA LEU A 101 -3.18 0.30 2.39
C LEU A 101 -4.23 0.99 1.52
N LEU A 102 -5.48 0.94 1.97
CA LEU A 102 -6.57 1.73 1.42
C LEU A 102 -7.03 2.74 2.47
N VAL A 103 -7.27 3.96 2.04
CA VAL A 103 -7.89 5.00 2.86
C VAL A 103 -9.17 5.43 2.20
N THR A 104 -10.28 5.42 2.92
CA THR A 104 -11.58 5.87 2.43
C THR A 104 -12.08 6.99 3.32
N ALA A 105 -12.37 8.14 2.74
CA ALA A 105 -13.07 9.24 3.40
C ALA A 105 -14.49 9.33 2.86
N THR A 106 -15.44 9.56 3.74
CA THR A 106 -16.87 9.70 3.42
C THR A 106 -17.39 10.98 4.02
N VAL A 107 -18.13 11.75 3.23
CA VAL A 107 -18.88 12.91 3.67
C VAL A 107 -20.36 12.67 3.42
N ARG A 108 -21.25 13.28 4.22
CA ARG A 108 -22.70 13.16 4.01
C ARG A 108 -23.08 13.76 2.68
N ALA A 109 -23.98 13.07 1.97
CA ALA A 109 -24.62 13.61 0.78
C ALA A 109 -25.48 14.82 1.15
N GLY A 110 -25.57 15.79 0.25
CA GLY A 110 -26.37 16.98 0.41
C GLY A 110 -25.67 18.24 -0.06
N GLU A 111 -26.25 19.38 0.27
CA GLU A 111 -25.74 20.69 -0.17
C GLU A 111 -24.28 20.90 0.25
N GLY A 112 -23.42 21.28 -0.72
CA GLY A 112 -21.99 21.51 -0.49
C GLY A 112 -21.16 20.23 -0.34
N GLU A 113 -21.67 19.05 -0.70
CA GLU A 113 -20.92 17.77 -0.57
C GLU A 113 -19.59 17.76 -1.32
N ALA A 114 -19.53 18.38 -2.51
CA ALA A 114 -18.32 18.46 -3.30
C ALA A 114 -17.22 19.24 -2.58
N ILE A 115 -17.56 20.38 -1.97
CA ILE A 115 -16.62 21.21 -1.21
C ILE A 115 -16.11 20.44 0.02
N ARG A 116 -17.02 19.75 0.73
CA ARG A 116 -16.63 18.93 1.89
C ARG A 116 -15.75 17.73 1.48
N LEU A 117 -16.05 17.11 0.33
CA LEU A 117 -15.22 16.00 -0.17
C LEU A 117 -13.84 16.49 -0.59
N ASP A 118 -13.70 17.68 -1.14
CA ASP A 118 -12.40 18.26 -1.46
C ASP A 118 -11.62 18.63 -0.20
N ALA A 119 -12.27 19.20 0.82
CA ALA A 119 -11.64 19.44 2.12
C ALA A 119 -11.14 18.13 2.76
N ALA A 120 -11.99 17.09 2.76
CA ALA A 120 -11.61 15.74 3.23
C ALA A 120 -10.44 15.15 2.43
N THR A 121 -10.40 15.39 1.12
CA THR A 121 -9.29 14.97 0.25
C THR A 121 -7.98 15.59 0.69
N HIS A 122 -7.93 16.89 0.82
CA HIS A 122 -6.72 17.61 1.28
C HIS A 122 -6.29 17.17 2.67
N ALA A 123 -7.24 16.94 3.58
CA ALA A 123 -6.95 16.46 4.92
C ALA A 123 -6.32 15.05 4.91
N VAL A 124 -6.84 14.12 4.08
CA VAL A 124 -6.29 12.76 3.93
C VAL A 124 -4.89 12.81 3.32
N GLU A 125 -4.72 13.55 2.22
CA GLU A 125 -3.42 13.67 1.54
C GLU A 125 -2.37 14.34 2.43
N GLY A 126 -2.75 15.38 3.18
CA GLY A 126 -1.88 16.02 4.17
C GLY A 126 -1.49 15.08 5.32
N ALA A 127 -2.43 14.26 5.81
CA ALA A 127 -2.15 13.25 6.83
C ALA A 127 -1.20 12.15 6.30
N ALA A 128 -1.40 11.70 5.06
CA ALA A 128 -0.54 10.72 4.40
C ALA A 128 0.85 11.28 4.14
N GLY A 129 0.95 12.52 3.65
CA GLY A 129 2.23 13.20 3.44
C GLY A 129 3.04 13.33 4.73
N SER A 130 2.39 13.62 5.87
CA SER A 130 3.05 13.63 7.19
C SER A 130 3.59 12.26 7.60
N ALA A 131 2.94 11.19 7.16
CA ALA A 131 3.35 9.80 7.36
C ALA A 131 4.36 9.31 6.32
N ARG A 132 4.72 10.16 5.33
CA ARG A 132 5.55 9.81 4.16
C ARG A 132 5.00 8.63 3.37
N ILE A 133 3.68 8.55 3.30
CA ILE A 133 2.95 7.58 2.50
C ILE A 133 2.44 8.30 1.26
N ASP A 134 2.72 7.73 0.11
CA ASP A 134 2.20 8.22 -1.17
C ASP A 134 0.85 7.55 -1.44
N LEU A 135 -0.21 8.36 -1.45
CA LEU A 135 -1.58 7.92 -1.73
C LEU A 135 -2.02 8.42 -3.10
N ARG A 136 -2.63 7.54 -3.86
CA ARG A 136 -3.25 7.86 -5.14
C ARG A 136 -4.75 7.54 -5.08
N PRO A 137 -5.63 8.47 -5.54
CA PRO A 137 -7.05 8.16 -5.68
C PRO A 137 -7.26 7.00 -6.65
N CYS A 138 -8.14 6.07 -6.30
CA CYS A 138 -8.46 4.90 -7.13
C CYS A 138 -9.36 5.27 -8.31
N TYR A 139 -8.93 6.17 -9.20
CA TYR A 139 -9.72 6.57 -10.36
C TYR A 139 -10.05 5.38 -11.26
N GLY A 140 -11.33 5.27 -11.66
CA GLY A 140 -11.83 4.16 -12.47
C GLY A 140 -12.09 2.86 -11.71
N ALA A 141 -11.73 2.78 -10.40
CA ALA A 141 -11.92 1.61 -9.55
C ALA A 141 -12.46 1.97 -8.16
N GLN A 142 -13.14 3.12 -8.02
CA GLN A 142 -13.62 3.62 -6.72
C GLN A 142 -14.58 2.63 -6.04
N ASP A 143 -15.49 2.01 -6.79
CA ASP A 143 -16.48 1.08 -6.26
C ASP A 143 -15.82 -0.18 -5.68
N SER A 144 -14.89 -0.78 -6.43
CA SER A 144 -14.16 -1.97 -5.99
C SER A 144 -13.21 -1.66 -4.84
N ALA A 145 -12.52 -0.52 -4.88
CA ALA A 145 -11.66 -0.08 -3.79
C ALA A 145 -12.45 0.22 -2.51
N PHE A 146 -13.61 0.86 -2.64
CA PHE A 146 -14.54 1.07 -1.53
C PHE A 146 -15.01 -0.26 -0.95
N ALA A 147 -15.45 -1.21 -1.80
CA ALA A 147 -15.89 -2.54 -1.37
C ALA A 147 -14.77 -3.30 -0.64
N ALA A 148 -13.52 -3.23 -1.14
CA ALA A 148 -12.36 -3.84 -0.49
C ALA A 148 -12.01 -3.18 0.84
N SER A 149 -12.34 -1.90 1.01
CA SER A 149 -12.11 -1.20 2.28
C SER A 149 -13.11 -1.60 3.38
N LEU A 150 -14.21 -2.27 3.03
CA LEU A 150 -15.20 -2.75 4.00
C LEU A 150 -14.67 -3.99 4.75
N PRO A 151 -15.02 -4.18 6.02
CA PRO A 151 -14.59 -5.34 6.82
C PRO A 151 -15.38 -6.62 6.45
N LEU A 152 -15.53 -6.87 5.15
CA LEU A 152 -16.28 -8.00 4.60
C LEU A 152 -15.38 -9.17 4.19
N GLY A 153 -14.06 -9.01 4.31
CA GLY A 153 -13.09 -10.02 3.88
C GLY A 153 -13.09 -10.26 2.37
N LEU A 154 -13.52 -9.29 1.57
CA LEU A 154 -13.55 -9.40 0.13
C LEU A 154 -12.13 -9.42 -0.44
N ASN A 155 -11.78 -10.53 -1.07
CA ASN A 155 -10.54 -10.61 -1.84
C ASN A 155 -10.82 -10.17 -3.28
N LEU A 156 -10.44 -8.94 -3.61
CA LEU A 156 -10.67 -8.35 -4.94
C LEU A 156 -10.06 -9.19 -6.08
N ARG A 157 -9.00 -9.95 -5.80
CA ARG A 157 -8.37 -10.82 -6.78
C ARG A 157 -9.33 -11.87 -7.35
N ASN A 158 -10.33 -12.27 -6.59
CA ASN A 158 -11.35 -13.23 -7.02
C ASN A 158 -12.44 -12.60 -7.89
N TYR A 159 -12.52 -11.27 -7.93
CA TYR A 159 -13.57 -10.51 -8.63
C TYR A 159 -13.02 -9.68 -9.80
N THR A 160 -11.71 -9.66 -10.01
CA THR A 160 -11.10 -8.91 -11.11
C THR A 160 -10.94 -9.81 -12.33
N PRO A 161 -11.35 -9.36 -13.53
CA PRO A 161 -11.15 -10.13 -14.75
C PRO A 161 -9.68 -10.50 -14.96
N PRO A 162 -9.36 -11.72 -15.43
CA PRO A 162 -7.98 -12.19 -15.57
C PRO A 162 -7.10 -11.32 -16.47
N SER A 163 -7.69 -10.49 -17.33
CA SER A 163 -6.96 -9.61 -18.26
C SER A 163 -6.17 -8.48 -17.59
N VAL A 164 -6.50 -8.10 -16.37
CA VAL A 164 -5.84 -6.97 -15.66
C VAL A 164 -4.61 -7.43 -14.88
N PHE A 165 -4.53 -8.71 -14.50
CA PHE A 165 -3.42 -9.25 -13.70
C PHE A 165 -2.27 -9.84 -14.51
N ASN A 166 -2.46 -10.12 -15.81
CA ASN A 166 -1.39 -10.68 -16.66
C ASN A 166 -0.32 -9.65 -17.06
N GLN A 167 -0.48 -8.37 -16.73
CA GLN A 167 0.52 -7.34 -17.02
C GLN A 167 1.49 -7.09 -15.86
N LEU A 168 1.36 -7.81 -14.74
CA LEU A 168 2.19 -7.66 -13.53
C LEU A 168 2.98 -8.94 -13.18
N SER A 169 3.08 -9.86 -14.14
CA SER A 169 3.89 -11.09 -14.01
C SER A 169 5.29 -10.89 -14.55
#